data_6090740104a684563e0f1b00de1ffa1e
#
_entry.id   6090740104a684563e0f1b00de1ffa1e
#
_cell.length_a   1.000
_cell.length_b   1.000
_cell.length_c   1.000
_cell.angle_alpha   90.00
_cell.angle_beta   90.00
_cell.angle_gamma   90.00
#
_symmetry.space_group_name_H-M   'P 1'
#
loop_
_entity.id
_entity.type
_entity.pdbx_description
1 polymer ?
#
loop_
_entity_poly.entity_id
_entity_poly.type
_entity_poly.pdbx_seq_one_letter_code
_entity_poly.pdbx_strand_id
1 'polypeptide(L)'
;MKIHYHSDHLGSDSFITDADGTVMQHLQYLPYGELFVSQRNTNFDTRYKFTAKELDNETSYTYFGARYYDSELSGWLSVDPMSDKYPSLSPYCYSANNPVVLVDPNGTSINPIYDIETSEFLGTDDKGLQGEAILMNKTDFKQGMSHEEAMSKGKTLDNMSFDEALDFANNGKFRDFIDHYNNLPNRPDWDGYLTLNEANEWYREGGGKPLFVNAAKIDLSPVKKSDFSKVGDSFYKNFAFTTNTETGLVYGNIKLTLMNDKGVIKLGGTGGLLDKYDFDYKSGVKNIPRNIDTWIGKQRAGKGTGYDIFNYGTGTVK
;
A
#
# COMPACT_ATOMS: atom_id res chain seq x y z
N MET A 1 29.46 2.76 -5.04
CA MET A 1 29.32 4.23 -5.00
C MET A 1 28.01 4.50 -4.31
N LYS A 2 27.98 5.35 -3.27
CA LYS A 2 26.75 5.75 -2.59
C LYS A 2 26.20 6.98 -3.30
N ILE A 3 24.93 6.96 -3.66
CA ILE A 3 24.23 8.07 -4.33
C ILE A 3 23.00 8.46 -3.54
N HIS A 4 22.59 9.72 -3.63
CA HIS A 4 21.42 10.28 -3.00
C HIS A 4 20.51 10.88 -4.06
N TYR A 5 19.23 10.53 -3.98
CA TYR A 5 18.18 11.05 -4.84
C TYR A 5 17.46 12.20 -4.15
N HIS A 6 17.20 13.28 -4.88
CA HIS A 6 16.46 14.45 -4.44
C HIS A 6 15.24 14.59 -5.35
N SER A 7 14.11 14.11 -4.86
CA SER A 7 12.88 14.05 -5.64
C SER A 7 12.02 15.31 -5.44
N ASP A 8 11.15 15.59 -6.40
CA ASP A 8 10.11 16.61 -6.31
C ASP A 8 8.89 16.11 -5.51
N HIS A 9 7.84 16.91 -5.45
CA HIS A 9 6.60 16.60 -4.73
C HIS A 9 5.80 15.42 -5.33
N LEU A 10 6.10 15.00 -6.56
CA LEU A 10 5.50 13.84 -7.22
C LEU A 10 6.40 12.59 -7.11
N GLY A 11 7.56 12.70 -6.45
CA GLY A 11 8.55 11.65 -6.38
C GLY A 11 9.48 11.55 -7.60
N SER A 12 9.41 12.50 -8.55
CA SER A 12 10.33 12.51 -9.70
C SER A 12 11.70 13.00 -9.28
N ASP A 13 12.75 12.30 -9.71
CA ASP A 13 14.11 12.66 -9.33
C ASP A 13 14.56 13.95 -10.05
N SER A 14 14.84 14.99 -9.28
CA SER A 14 15.30 16.29 -9.79
C SER A 14 16.81 16.43 -9.78
N PHE A 15 17.46 16.01 -8.69
CA PHE A 15 18.90 15.98 -8.56
C PHE A 15 19.39 14.65 -8.02
N ILE A 16 20.52 14.21 -8.52
CA ILE A 16 21.22 13.04 -8.02
C ILE A 16 22.63 13.44 -7.65
N THR A 17 23.03 13.21 -6.39
CA THR A 17 24.35 13.56 -5.87
C THR A 17 25.10 12.32 -5.43
N ASP A 18 26.45 12.41 -5.39
CA ASP A 18 27.29 11.41 -4.75
C ASP A 18 27.33 11.58 -3.22
N ALA A 19 28.16 10.78 -2.55
CA ALA A 19 28.28 10.80 -1.09
C ALA A 19 28.84 12.12 -0.56
N ASP A 20 29.55 12.88 -1.38
CA ASP A 20 30.19 14.16 -1.03
C ASP A 20 29.29 15.36 -1.38
N GLY A 21 28.09 15.12 -1.90
CA GLY A 21 27.13 16.14 -2.29
C GLY A 21 27.37 16.72 -3.69
N THR A 22 28.29 16.15 -4.49
CA THR A 22 28.53 16.62 -5.85
C THR A 22 27.38 16.19 -6.75
N VAL A 23 26.83 17.12 -7.54
CA VAL A 23 25.75 16.83 -8.48
C VAL A 23 26.28 15.95 -9.62
N MET A 24 25.68 14.78 -9.77
CA MET A 24 25.98 13.82 -10.83
C MET A 24 25.03 13.97 -12.01
N GLN A 25 23.74 14.21 -11.72
CA GLN A 25 22.70 14.37 -12.71
C GLN A 25 21.66 15.39 -12.23
N HIS A 26 21.15 16.21 -13.15
CA HIS A 26 20.05 17.14 -12.96
C HIS A 26 18.98 16.85 -14.02
N LEU A 27 17.74 16.68 -13.55
CA LEU A 27 16.58 16.35 -14.35
C LEU A 27 15.45 17.37 -14.06
N GLN A 28 14.75 17.79 -15.10
CA GLN A 28 13.49 18.53 -14.98
C GLN A 28 12.48 17.96 -15.97
N TYR A 29 11.23 17.93 -15.56
CA TYR A 29 10.14 17.32 -16.31
C TYR A 29 9.08 18.36 -16.67
N LEU A 30 8.46 18.17 -17.83
CA LEU A 30 7.16 18.76 -18.12
C LEU A 30 6.07 18.03 -17.31
N PRO A 31 4.87 18.61 -17.16
CA PRO A 31 3.82 18.05 -16.31
C PRO A 31 3.51 16.56 -16.54
N TYR A 32 3.60 16.08 -17.77
CA TYR A 32 3.36 14.69 -18.13
C TYR A 32 4.63 13.83 -18.17
N GLY A 33 5.74 14.30 -17.59
CA GLY A 33 6.94 13.48 -17.42
C GLY A 33 7.91 13.49 -18.59
N GLU A 34 7.65 14.23 -19.66
CA GLU A 34 8.62 14.47 -20.71
C GLU A 34 9.84 15.20 -20.12
N LEU A 35 11.04 14.75 -20.45
CA LEU A 35 12.27 15.34 -19.96
C LEU A 35 12.53 16.69 -20.63
N PHE A 36 12.42 17.78 -19.86
CA PHE A 36 12.74 19.13 -20.29
C PHE A 36 14.25 19.44 -20.13
N VAL A 37 14.86 18.98 -19.04
CA VAL A 37 16.29 19.10 -18.77
C VAL A 37 16.85 17.73 -18.38
N SER A 38 17.96 17.34 -19.00
CA SER A 38 18.75 16.17 -18.62
C SER A 38 20.24 16.50 -18.73
N GLN A 39 20.83 16.94 -17.63
CA GLN A 39 22.25 17.32 -17.56
C GLN A 39 23.01 16.31 -16.71
N ARG A 40 24.18 15.87 -17.17
CA ARG A 40 25.04 14.91 -16.47
C ARG A 40 26.46 15.44 -16.44
N ASN A 41 27.07 15.32 -15.26
CA ASN A 41 28.49 15.63 -15.05
C ASN A 41 29.36 14.36 -15.11
N THR A 42 28.75 13.18 -15.24
CA THR A 42 29.39 11.87 -15.31
C THR A 42 28.69 10.99 -16.32
N ASN A 43 29.22 9.78 -16.55
CA ASN A 43 28.56 8.75 -17.38
C ASN A 43 27.37 8.07 -16.65
N PHE A 44 27.06 8.49 -15.41
CA PHE A 44 25.94 7.95 -14.66
C PHE A 44 24.63 8.47 -15.26
N ASP A 45 23.69 7.57 -15.48
CA ASP A 45 22.31 7.87 -15.85
C ASP A 45 21.37 7.03 -14.99
N THR A 46 20.52 7.69 -14.22
CA THR A 46 19.54 6.97 -13.41
C THR A 46 18.51 6.28 -14.30
N ARG A 47 18.12 5.07 -13.92
CA ARG A 47 16.98 4.38 -14.53
C ARG A 47 15.63 4.91 -14.05
N TYR A 48 15.61 5.38 -12.80
CA TYR A 48 14.41 5.89 -12.17
C TYR A 48 14.33 7.39 -12.42
N LYS A 49 13.23 7.84 -13.01
CA LYS A 49 13.07 9.24 -13.44
C LYS A 49 11.72 9.80 -12.99
N PHE A 50 10.78 9.98 -13.87
CA PHE A 50 9.45 10.53 -13.59
C PHE A 50 8.70 9.66 -12.58
N THR A 51 8.19 10.28 -11.50
CA THR A 51 7.48 9.63 -10.39
C THR A 51 8.20 8.39 -9.82
N ALA A 52 9.53 8.43 -9.77
CA ALA A 52 10.41 7.33 -9.37
C ALA A 52 10.19 6.01 -10.16
N LYS A 53 9.68 6.09 -11.39
CA LYS A 53 9.47 4.93 -12.25
C LYS A 53 10.66 4.66 -13.16
N GLU A 54 10.83 3.38 -13.52
CA GLU A 54 11.91 2.93 -14.40
C GLU A 54 11.61 3.35 -15.85
N LEU A 55 12.52 4.13 -16.43
CA LEU A 55 12.52 4.42 -17.86
C LEU A 55 13.29 3.33 -18.61
N ASP A 56 12.64 2.65 -19.52
CA ASP A 56 13.27 1.76 -20.48
C ASP A 56 13.95 2.62 -21.57
N ASN A 57 15.28 2.60 -21.56
CA ASN A 57 16.08 3.41 -22.49
C ASN A 57 16.02 2.90 -23.93
N GLU A 58 15.58 1.66 -24.19
CA GLU A 58 15.46 1.11 -25.54
C GLU A 58 14.17 1.56 -26.22
N THR A 59 13.09 1.65 -25.45
CA THR A 59 11.76 2.01 -25.95
C THR A 59 11.35 3.45 -25.62
N SER A 60 12.03 4.11 -24.67
CA SER A 60 11.66 5.40 -24.07
C SER A 60 10.33 5.37 -23.30
N TYR A 61 9.81 4.19 -22.98
CA TYR A 61 8.59 4.05 -22.17
C TYR A 61 8.90 3.91 -20.70
N THR A 62 8.04 4.47 -19.88
CA THR A 62 8.16 4.37 -18.43
C THR A 62 7.29 3.22 -17.90
N TYR A 63 7.90 2.30 -17.14
CA TYR A 63 7.20 1.14 -16.60
C TYR A 63 6.59 1.43 -15.23
N PHE A 64 5.26 1.37 -15.13
CA PHE A 64 4.52 1.63 -13.89
C PHE A 64 4.06 0.35 -13.15
N GLY A 65 4.39 -0.82 -13.65
CA GLY A 65 3.97 -2.11 -13.09
C GLY A 65 2.86 -2.76 -13.92
N ALA A 66 1.66 -2.22 -13.91
CA ALA A 66 0.55 -2.75 -14.70
C ALA A 66 0.56 -2.30 -16.16
N ARG A 67 1.09 -1.11 -16.45
CA ARG A 67 1.09 -0.50 -17.79
C ARG A 67 2.43 0.17 -18.11
N TYR A 68 2.68 0.33 -19.40
CA TYR A 68 3.71 1.23 -19.93
C TYR A 68 3.12 2.59 -20.26
N TYR A 69 3.86 3.62 -19.87
CA TYR A 69 3.50 5.03 -20.05
C TYR A 69 4.42 5.68 -21.08
N ASP A 70 3.83 6.44 -21.98
CA ASP A 70 4.53 7.24 -22.96
C ASP A 70 4.37 8.72 -22.59
N SER A 71 5.45 9.36 -22.13
CA SER A 71 5.43 10.77 -21.73
C SER A 71 5.29 11.72 -22.91
N GLU A 72 5.74 11.35 -24.11
CA GLU A 72 5.58 12.15 -25.32
C GLU A 72 4.13 12.18 -25.79
N LEU A 73 3.40 11.06 -25.63
CA LEU A 73 1.96 10.98 -25.90
C LEU A 73 1.11 11.43 -24.71
N SER A 74 1.72 11.71 -23.56
CA SER A 74 1.03 12.07 -22.31
C SER A 74 -0.02 11.02 -21.87
N GLY A 75 0.23 9.74 -22.14
CA GLY A 75 -0.78 8.69 -21.95
C GLY A 75 -0.23 7.28 -21.84
N TRP A 76 -1.14 6.37 -21.51
CA TRP A 76 -0.86 4.95 -21.42
C TRP A 76 -0.84 4.28 -22.79
N LEU A 77 0.04 3.28 -22.99
CA LEU A 77 0.07 2.49 -24.22
C LEU A 77 -0.96 1.38 -24.27
N SER A 78 -1.60 1.07 -23.14
CA SER A 78 -2.65 0.05 -23.07
C SER A 78 -3.87 0.60 -22.33
N VAL A 79 -5.02 0.00 -22.62
CA VAL A 79 -6.29 0.28 -21.94
C VAL A 79 -6.11 0.07 -20.44
N ASP A 80 -6.68 0.98 -19.65
CA ASP A 80 -6.76 0.82 -18.20
C ASP A 80 -7.52 -0.45 -17.85
N PRO A 81 -6.95 -1.39 -17.09
CA PRO A 81 -7.69 -2.54 -16.59
C PRO A 81 -8.95 -2.16 -15.78
N MET A 82 -9.01 -0.90 -15.32
CA MET A 82 -10.13 -0.35 -14.56
C MET A 82 -11.02 0.60 -15.40
N SER A 83 -10.83 0.67 -16.71
CA SER A 83 -11.54 1.61 -17.60
C SER A 83 -13.06 1.55 -17.50
N ASP A 84 -13.62 0.37 -17.24
CA ASP A 84 -15.06 0.22 -17.05
C ASP A 84 -15.60 0.95 -15.81
N LYS A 85 -14.73 1.28 -14.86
CA LYS A 85 -15.08 2.03 -13.65
C LYS A 85 -15.04 3.54 -13.85
N TYR A 86 -14.35 4.01 -14.89
CA TYR A 86 -14.18 5.43 -15.19
C TYR A 86 -14.70 5.78 -16.60
N PRO A 87 -15.99 5.58 -16.89
CA PRO A 87 -16.54 5.75 -18.25
C PRO A 87 -16.47 7.20 -18.76
N SER A 88 -16.23 8.16 -17.87
CA SER A 88 -16.03 9.58 -18.21
C SER A 88 -14.61 9.93 -18.60
N LEU A 89 -13.64 9.06 -18.33
CA LEU A 89 -12.22 9.26 -18.65
C LEU A 89 -11.80 8.39 -19.82
N SER A 90 -10.86 8.90 -20.61
CA SER A 90 -10.20 8.06 -21.61
C SER A 90 -9.46 6.92 -20.92
N PRO A 91 -9.58 5.66 -21.37
CA PRO A 91 -8.86 4.53 -20.80
C PRO A 91 -7.33 4.63 -20.98
N TYR A 92 -6.86 5.63 -21.69
CA TYR A 92 -5.44 5.92 -21.92
C TYR A 92 -4.96 7.18 -21.20
N CYS A 93 -5.82 7.91 -20.45
CA CYS A 93 -5.39 9.10 -19.75
C CYS A 93 -4.53 8.77 -18.51
N TYR A 94 -3.49 9.60 -18.29
CA TYR A 94 -2.65 9.51 -17.11
C TYR A 94 -3.20 10.46 -16.05
N SER A 95 -3.29 9.95 -14.80
CA SER A 95 -3.65 10.74 -13.61
C SER A 95 -4.86 11.65 -13.81
N ALA A 96 -5.94 11.13 -14.42
CA ALA A 96 -7.18 11.86 -14.71
C ALA A 96 -6.96 13.21 -15.41
N ASN A 97 -5.90 13.36 -16.22
CA ASN A 97 -5.43 14.58 -16.86
C ASN A 97 -4.96 15.69 -15.89
N ASN A 98 -4.60 15.31 -14.64
CA ASN A 98 -4.05 16.24 -13.65
C ASN A 98 -2.70 15.76 -13.09
N PRO A 99 -1.65 15.61 -13.93
CA PRO A 99 -0.37 15.00 -13.56
C PRO A 99 0.51 15.90 -12.66
N VAL A 100 0.10 17.12 -12.39
CA VAL A 100 0.82 18.07 -11.49
C VAL A 100 0.47 17.79 -10.02
N VAL A 101 -0.69 17.19 -9.77
CA VAL A 101 -1.22 16.92 -8.43
C VAL A 101 -1.33 15.43 -8.16
N LEU A 102 -1.66 14.65 -9.19
CA LEU A 102 -1.95 13.22 -9.07
C LEU A 102 -0.80 12.38 -9.63
N VAL A 103 -0.50 11.30 -8.95
CA VAL A 103 0.43 10.25 -9.41
C VAL A 103 -0.32 8.94 -9.49
N ASP A 104 -0.11 8.17 -10.55
CA ASP A 104 -0.53 6.78 -10.62
C ASP A 104 0.61 5.88 -10.11
N PRO A 105 0.54 5.30 -8.90
CA PRO A 105 1.67 4.59 -8.30
C PRO A 105 2.02 3.27 -8.98
N ASN A 106 1.08 2.64 -9.67
CA ASN A 106 1.24 1.27 -10.17
C ASN A 106 0.53 1.00 -11.51
N GLY A 107 -0.05 2.01 -12.13
CA GLY A 107 -0.84 1.84 -13.35
C GLY A 107 -2.24 1.24 -13.11
N THR A 108 -2.75 1.29 -11.88
CA THR A 108 -4.11 0.87 -11.47
C THR A 108 -4.49 1.60 -10.19
N SER A 109 -5.78 1.88 -9.94
CA SER A 109 -6.21 2.59 -8.71
C SER A 109 -6.44 1.64 -7.54
N ILE A 110 -5.97 2.02 -6.34
CA ILE A 110 -6.22 1.35 -5.04
C ILE A 110 -6.36 2.45 -3.97
N ASN A 111 -7.32 2.37 -3.00
CA ASN A 111 -7.83 3.57 -2.33
C ASN A 111 -7.70 3.58 -0.80
N PRO A 112 -6.87 4.46 -0.20
CA PRO A 112 -6.93 4.80 1.21
C PRO A 112 -8.18 5.61 1.52
N ILE A 113 -8.76 5.41 2.72
CA ILE A 113 -10.02 6.05 3.13
C ILE A 113 -9.77 7.02 4.28
N TYR A 114 -10.31 8.22 4.15
CA TYR A 114 -10.21 9.30 5.13
C TYR A 114 -11.58 9.82 5.54
N ASP A 115 -11.67 10.30 6.76
CA ASP A 115 -12.84 11.04 7.24
C ASP A 115 -12.90 12.43 6.59
N ILE A 116 -13.98 12.73 5.91
CA ILE A 116 -14.16 13.99 5.19
C ILE A 116 -14.19 15.21 6.12
N GLU A 117 -14.59 15.04 7.39
CA GLU A 117 -14.71 16.15 8.35
C GLU A 117 -13.40 16.42 9.09
N THR A 118 -12.68 15.36 9.47
CA THR A 118 -11.51 15.46 10.34
C THR A 118 -10.18 15.21 9.63
N SER A 119 -10.20 14.74 8.39
CA SER A 119 -9.04 14.29 7.63
C SER A 119 -8.29 13.11 8.29
N GLU A 120 -8.92 12.45 9.28
CA GLU A 120 -8.36 11.28 9.93
C GLU A 120 -8.28 10.11 8.93
N PHE A 121 -7.13 9.45 8.86
CA PHE A 121 -7.00 8.21 8.11
C PHE A 121 -7.79 7.10 8.81
N LEU A 122 -8.81 6.55 8.15
CA LEU A 122 -9.69 5.53 8.70
C LEU A 122 -9.22 4.11 8.41
N GLY A 123 -8.59 3.89 7.25
CA GLY A 123 -8.15 2.57 6.81
C GLY A 123 -8.18 2.44 5.29
N THR A 124 -8.47 1.22 4.82
CA THR A 124 -8.53 0.90 3.39
C THR A 124 -9.80 0.13 3.06
N ASP A 125 -10.18 0.17 1.80
CA ASP A 125 -11.11 -0.80 1.23
C ASP A 125 -10.44 -2.17 0.99
N ASP A 126 -11.07 -3.06 0.24
CA ASP A 126 -10.55 -4.39 -0.10
C ASP A 126 -9.42 -4.37 -1.15
N LYS A 127 -8.96 -3.19 -1.58
CA LYS A 127 -7.87 -3.01 -2.55
C LYS A 127 -6.57 -2.55 -1.90
N GLY A 128 -6.60 -1.85 -0.76
CA GLY A 128 -5.40 -1.49 0.03
C GLY A 128 -5.07 -0.01 0.05
N LEU A 129 -3.75 0.33 0.16
CA LEU A 129 -3.28 1.70 0.42
C LEU A 129 -2.92 2.50 -0.83
N GLN A 130 -2.64 1.82 -1.95
CA GLN A 130 -2.08 2.46 -3.14
C GLN A 130 -3.18 2.95 -4.07
N GLY A 131 -3.46 4.23 -4.11
CA GLY A 131 -4.45 4.81 -5.02
C GLY A 131 -5.03 6.11 -4.52
N GLU A 132 -6.09 6.55 -5.18
CA GLU A 132 -6.77 7.81 -4.89
C GLU A 132 -7.47 7.75 -3.53
N ALA A 133 -7.40 8.83 -2.76
CA ALA A 133 -8.06 8.90 -1.47
C ALA A 133 -9.60 8.94 -1.62
N ILE A 134 -10.29 8.10 -0.86
CA ILE A 134 -11.74 8.18 -0.69
C ILE A 134 -12.04 8.95 0.59
N LEU A 135 -12.83 10.00 0.46
CA LEU A 135 -13.30 10.83 1.56
C LEU A 135 -14.73 10.42 1.90
N MET A 136 -14.99 9.98 3.13
CA MET A 136 -16.32 9.58 3.60
C MET A 136 -16.53 9.94 5.07
N ASN A 137 -17.77 9.92 5.52
CA ASN A 137 -18.03 10.06 6.95
C ASN A 137 -17.53 8.83 7.72
N LYS A 138 -16.89 9.05 8.85
CA LYS A 138 -16.37 7.97 9.72
C LYS A 138 -17.45 6.95 10.11
N THR A 139 -18.68 7.38 10.23
CA THR A 139 -19.83 6.51 10.54
C THR A 139 -20.17 5.52 9.44
N ASP A 140 -19.84 5.84 8.21
CA ASP A 140 -20.09 5.00 7.02
C ASP A 140 -18.94 4.03 6.75
N PHE A 141 -17.78 4.30 7.32
CA PHE A 141 -16.60 3.45 7.17
C PHE A 141 -16.72 2.15 7.95
N LYS A 142 -16.31 1.05 7.31
CA LYS A 142 -16.11 -0.25 7.95
C LYS A 142 -14.85 -0.88 7.37
N GLN A 143 -13.90 -1.21 8.24
CA GLN A 143 -12.69 -1.90 7.78
C GLN A 143 -13.03 -3.21 7.07
N GLY A 144 -12.45 -3.42 5.87
CA GLY A 144 -12.72 -4.56 5.00
C GLY A 144 -13.98 -4.43 4.15
N MET A 145 -14.55 -3.22 4.02
CA MET A 145 -15.60 -2.93 3.04
C MET A 145 -15.04 -3.10 1.61
N SER A 146 -15.90 -3.43 0.66
CA SER A 146 -15.50 -3.52 -0.72
C SER A 146 -15.24 -2.13 -1.31
N HIS A 147 -14.40 -2.07 -2.34
CA HIS A 147 -14.18 -0.82 -3.09
C HIS A 147 -15.49 -0.24 -3.63
N GLU A 148 -16.39 -1.08 -4.13
CA GLU A 148 -17.71 -0.66 -4.61
C GLU A 148 -18.55 -0.01 -3.50
N GLU A 149 -18.56 -0.62 -2.31
CA GLU A 149 -19.24 -0.03 -1.14
C GLU A 149 -18.58 1.29 -0.73
N ALA A 150 -17.25 1.36 -0.71
CA ALA A 150 -16.49 2.58 -0.38
C ALA A 150 -16.83 3.73 -1.35
N MET A 151 -16.82 3.46 -2.66
CA MET A 151 -17.15 4.44 -3.70
C MET A 151 -18.62 4.85 -3.69
N SER A 152 -19.52 3.98 -3.21
CA SER A 152 -20.96 4.33 -3.09
C SER A 152 -21.27 5.26 -1.92
N LYS A 153 -20.44 5.26 -0.89
CA LYS A 153 -20.62 6.03 0.37
C LYS A 153 -19.68 7.22 0.48
N GLY A 154 -18.53 7.15 -0.18
CA GLY A 154 -17.51 8.18 -0.18
C GLY A 154 -17.39 8.88 -1.51
N LYS A 155 -16.52 9.89 -1.53
CA LYS A 155 -16.15 10.64 -2.74
C LYS A 155 -14.64 10.69 -2.85
N THR A 156 -14.14 10.66 -4.06
CA THR A 156 -12.76 11.04 -4.35
C THR A 156 -12.71 12.54 -4.66
N LEU A 157 -11.53 13.14 -4.59
CA LEU A 157 -11.38 14.56 -4.97
C LEU A 157 -11.87 14.81 -6.40
N ASP A 158 -11.69 13.86 -7.30
CA ASP A 158 -12.14 13.96 -8.70
C ASP A 158 -13.67 13.89 -8.86
N ASN A 159 -14.37 13.23 -7.91
CA ASN A 159 -15.82 13.08 -7.92
C ASN A 159 -16.57 14.16 -7.13
N MET A 160 -15.83 15.02 -6.43
CA MET A 160 -16.40 16.16 -5.74
C MET A 160 -16.82 17.26 -6.72
N SER A 161 -17.92 17.94 -6.41
CA SER A 161 -18.21 19.23 -7.04
C SER A 161 -17.15 20.25 -6.63
N PHE A 162 -17.01 21.32 -7.41
CA PHE A 162 -16.08 22.41 -7.09
C PHE A 162 -16.32 22.98 -5.69
N ASP A 163 -17.58 23.18 -5.31
CA ASP A 163 -17.93 23.73 -4.00
C ASP A 163 -17.55 22.79 -2.86
N GLU A 164 -17.80 21.49 -2.99
CA GLU A 164 -17.41 20.48 -2.00
C GLU A 164 -15.87 20.38 -1.84
N ALA A 165 -15.15 20.40 -2.95
CA ALA A 165 -13.68 20.36 -2.91
C ALA A 165 -13.12 21.65 -2.28
N LEU A 166 -13.75 22.79 -2.54
CA LEU A 166 -13.37 24.07 -1.95
C LEU A 166 -13.65 24.08 -0.43
N ASP A 167 -14.80 23.58 0.00
CA ASP A 167 -15.15 23.46 1.41
C ASP A 167 -14.17 22.53 2.14
N PHE A 168 -13.83 21.38 1.53
CA PHE A 168 -12.83 20.48 2.09
C PHE A 168 -11.44 21.11 2.16
N ALA A 169 -11.01 21.83 1.13
CA ALA A 169 -9.73 22.52 1.11
C ALA A 169 -9.64 23.65 2.15
N ASN A 170 -10.77 24.29 2.49
CA ASN A 170 -10.84 25.40 3.42
C ASN A 170 -11.11 24.97 4.88
N ASN A 171 -11.38 23.71 5.16
CA ASN A 171 -11.74 23.22 6.51
C ASN A 171 -10.58 23.23 7.53
N GLY A 172 -9.39 23.70 7.12
CA GLY A 172 -8.19 23.76 7.95
C GLY A 172 -7.50 22.40 8.19
N LYS A 173 -8.08 21.30 7.71
CA LYS A 173 -7.59 19.92 7.83
C LYS A 173 -6.95 19.40 6.54
N PHE A 174 -7.13 20.11 5.45
CA PHE A 174 -6.63 19.69 4.13
C PHE A 174 -5.12 19.48 4.12
N ARG A 175 -4.36 20.32 4.84
CA ARG A 175 -2.91 20.15 4.95
C ARG A 175 -2.55 18.84 5.64
N ASP A 176 -3.22 18.50 6.76
CA ASP A 176 -2.97 17.26 7.50
C ASP A 176 -3.30 16.04 6.63
N PHE A 177 -4.36 16.12 5.83
CA PHE A 177 -4.71 15.11 4.83
C PHE A 177 -3.60 14.94 3.79
N ILE A 178 -3.18 16.02 3.14
CA ILE A 178 -2.14 15.96 2.11
C ILE A 178 -0.82 15.45 2.67
N ASP A 179 -0.39 15.94 3.84
CA ASP A 179 0.84 15.50 4.49
C ASP A 179 0.80 14.00 4.82
N HIS A 180 -0.33 13.48 5.32
CA HIS A 180 -0.48 12.06 5.60
C HIS A 180 -0.53 11.23 4.31
N TYR A 181 -1.31 11.66 3.31
CA TYR A 181 -1.46 10.96 2.04
C TYR A 181 -0.12 10.83 1.30
N ASN A 182 0.65 11.91 1.23
CA ASN A 182 1.98 11.92 0.62
C ASN A 182 3.01 11.06 1.39
N ASN A 183 2.78 10.82 2.67
CA ASN A 183 3.64 9.96 3.49
C ASN A 183 3.23 8.48 3.50
N LEU A 184 2.12 8.10 2.89
CA LEU A 184 1.70 6.70 2.78
C LEU A 184 2.78 5.78 2.18
N PRO A 185 3.53 6.18 1.13
CA PRO A 185 4.62 5.35 0.57
C PRO A 185 5.74 5.02 1.57
N ASN A 186 5.89 5.79 2.64
CA ASN A 186 6.88 5.55 3.69
C ASN A 186 6.39 4.57 4.78
N ARG A 187 5.15 4.10 4.68
CA ARG A 187 4.61 3.09 5.62
C ARG A 187 5.19 1.70 5.29
N PRO A 188 5.47 0.87 6.30
CA PRO A 188 6.02 -0.47 6.08
C PRO A 188 5.06 -1.42 5.33
N ASP A 189 3.76 -1.14 5.39
CA ASP A 189 2.71 -1.91 4.71
C ASP A 189 2.35 -1.36 3.32
N TRP A 190 3.08 -0.37 2.83
CA TRP A 190 2.79 0.27 1.54
C TRP A 190 2.79 -0.71 0.37
N ASP A 191 3.73 -1.60 0.32
CA ASP A 191 3.79 -2.63 -0.72
C ASP A 191 2.84 -3.82 -0.46
N GLY A 192 2.14 -3.82 0.69
CA GLY A 192 1.23 -4.90 1.10
C GLY A 192 1.93 -6.13 1.66
N TYR A 193 3.23 -6.06 1.92
CA TYR A 193 4.03 -7.10 2.59
C TYR A 193 4.63 -6.53 3.87
N LEU A 194 4.82 -7.36 4.88
CA LEU A 194 5.39 -6.94 6.15
C LEU A 194 6.44 -7.94 6.61
N THR A 195 7.69 -7.49 6.69
CA THR A 195 8.79 -8.25 7.27
C THR A 195 8.77 -8.17 8.80
N LEU A 196 9.44 -9.10 9.47
CA LEU A 196 9.58 -9.05 10.93
C LEU A 196 10.29 -7.79 11.42
N ASN A 197 11.27 -7.30 10.66
CA ASN A 197 11.98 -6.07 11.01
C ASN A 197 11.07 -4.85 10.96
N GLU A 198 10.29 -4.69 9.91
CA GLU A 198 9.29 -3.64 9.75
C GLU A 198 8.20 -3.72 10.81
N ALA A 199 7.71 -4.93 11.12
CA ALA A 199 6.75 -5.14 12.18
C ALA A 199 7.29 -4.70 13.55
N ASN A 200 8.54 -5.04 13.87
CA ASN A 200 9.20 -4.61 15.10
C ASN A 200 9.47 -3.10 15.14
N GLU A 201 9.85 -2.50 14.03
CA GLU A 201 10.07 -1.05 13.92
C GLU A 201 8.75 -0.29 14.13
N TRP A 202 7.67 -0.74 13.47
CA TRP A 202 6.36 -0.14 13.66
C TRP A 202 5.81 -0.32 15.09
N TYR A 203 6.13 -1.45 15.74
CA TYR A 203 5.82 -1.63 17.16
C TYR A 203 6.46 -0.56 18.04
N ARG A 204 7.69 -0.15 17.72
CA ARG A 204 8.41 0.90 18.47
C ARG A 204 7.92 2.31 18.13
N GLU A 205 7.65 2.58 16.85
CA GLU A 205 7.51 3.94 16.31
C GLU A 205 6.11 4.26 15.79
N GLY A 206 5.32 3.25 15.44
CA GLY A 206 4.00 3.42 14.82
C GLY A 206 2.88 3.90 15.74
N GLY A 207 3.15 4.00 17.06
CA GLY A 207 2.21 4.57 18.04
C GLY A 207 0.90 3.79 18.17
N GLY A 208 0.88 2.49 17.83
CA GLY A 208 -0.32 1.65 17.89
C GLY A 208 -1.25 1.78 16.66
N LYS A 209 -0.85 2.52 15.64
CA LYS A 209 -1.63 2.64 14.40
C LYS A 209 -1.65 1.31 13.64
N PRO A 210 -2.81 0.91 13.05
CA PRO A 210 -2.92 -0.36 12.35
C PRO A 210 -2.11 -0.40 11.04
N LEU A 211 -1.76 -1.62 10.62
CA LEU A 211 -1.15 -1.93 9.32
C LEU A 211 -2.08 -2.76 8.45
N PHE A 212 -1.90 -2.68 7.12
CA PHE A 212 -2.76 -3.28 6.12
C PHE A 212 -1.92 -4.06 5.09
N VAL A 213 -2.09 -5.38 5.04
CA VAL A 213 -1.28 -6.27 4.19
C VAL A 213 -2.12 -6.96 3.13
N ASN A 214 -1.51 -7.27 2.00
CA ASN A 214 -2.16 -7.98 0.90
C ASN A 214 -2.19 -9.49 1.19
N ALA A 215 -3.37 -10.08 1.31
CA ALA A 215 -3.55 -11.50 1.53
C ALA A 215 -2.84 -12.39 0.49
N ALA A 216 -2.72 -11.92 -0.75
CA ALA A 216 -2.03 -12.65 -1.82
C ALA A 216 -0.51 -12.72 -1.63
N LYS A 217 0.08 -11.84 -0.80
CA LYS A 217 1.52 -11.82 -0.49
C LYS A 217 1.90 -12.63 0.75
N ILE A 218 0.92 -13.10 1.52
CA ILE A 218 1.16 -13.96 2.68
C ILE A 218 1.49 -15.37 2.19
N ASP A 219 2.58 -15.94 2.67
CA ASP A 219 2.97 -17.30 2.29
C ASP A 219 2.02 -18.35 2.91
N LEU A 220 1.20 -18.92 2.06
CA LEU A 220 0.23 -19.96 2.40
C LEU A 220 0.68 -21.35 1.97
N SER A 221 1.94 -21.54 1.61
CA SER A 221 2.50 -22.83 1.16
C SER A 221 2.26 -23.99 2.13
N PRO A 222 2.16 -23.78 3.49
CA PRO A 222 1.83 -24.84 4.43
C PRO A 222 0.34 -25.24 4.48
N VAL A 223 -0.50 -24.64 3.64
CA VAL A 223 -1.94 -24.87 3.61
C VAL A 223 -2.33 -25.46 2.25
N LYS A 224 -3.15 -26.51 2.28
CA LYS A 224 -3.67 -27.16 1.08
C LYS A 224 -5.19 -27.01 1.01
N LYS A 225 -5.74 -27.05 -0.19
CA LYS A 225 -7.20 -27.06 -0.38
C LYS A 225 -7.84 -28.25 0.35
N SER A 226 -7.16 -29.40 0.41
CA SER A 226 -7.61 -30.61 1.12
C SER A 226 -7.72 -30.45 2.64
N ASP A 227 -7.16 -29.38 3.22
CA ASP A 227 -7.30 -29.08 4.65
C ASP A 227 -8.71 -28.55 4.99
N PHE A 228 -9.51 -28.20 3.96
CA PHE A 228 -10.88 -27.75 4.08
C PHE A 228 -11.85 -28.86 3.66
N SER A 229 -12.91 -29.09 4.44
CA SER A 229 -13.92 -30.11 4.15
C SER A 229 -14.86 -29.70 3.01
N LYS A 230 -15.15 -28.40 2.87
CA LYS A 230 -16.05 -27.83 1.85
C LYS A 230 -15.84 -26.32 1.70
N VAL A 231 -16.40 -25.73 0.65
CA VAL A 231 -16.50 -24.26 0.50
C VAL A 231 -17.28 -23.67 1.68
N GLY A 232 -16.77 -22.58 2.23
CA GLY A 232 -17.26 -21.92 3.45
C GLY A 232 -16.66 -22.48 4.75
N ASP A 233 -15.91 -23.57 4.70
CA ASP A 233 -15.20 -24.12 5.86
C ASP A 233 -14.07 -23.18 6.30
N SER A 234 -13.82 -23.15 7.62
CA SER A 234 -12.78 -22.27 8.19
C SER A 234 -12.09 -22.91 9.38
N PHE A 235 -10.80 -22.68 9.49
CA PHE A 235 -9.98 -23.11 10.63
C PHE A 235 -8.86 -22.09 10.92
N TYR A 236 -8.23 -22.23 12.08
CA TYR A 236 -7.04 -21.48 12.45
C TYR A 236 -5.79 -22.29 12.15
N LYS A 237 -4.85 -21.69 11.40
CA LYS A 237 -3.53 -22.27 11.14
C LYS A 237 -2.48 -21.46 11.87
N ASN A 238 -1.67 -22.16 12.67
CA ASN A 238 -0.48 -21.58 13.29
C ASN A 238 0.69 -21.67 12.32
N PHE A 239 1.26 -20.52 11.98
CA PHE A 239 2.40 -20.41 11.06
C PHE A 239 3.75 -20.29 11.78
N ALA A 240 3.78 -20.16 13.11
CA ALA A 240 5.01 -19.95 13.89
C ALA A 240 6.08 -21.06 13.71
N PHE A 241 5.65 -22.28 13.36
CA PHE A 241 6.52 -23.43 13.18
C PHE A 241 6.51 -23.97 11.74
N THR A 242 6.23 -23.09 10.77
CA THR A 242 6.25 -23.44 9.35
C THR A 242 7.61 -23.11 8.72
N THR A 243 7.80 -23.49 7.47
CA THR A 243 9.03 -23.20 6.72
C THR A 243 9.25 -21.71 6.50
N ASN A 244 8.19 -20.89 6.49
CA ASN A 244 8.29 -19.46 6.39
C ASN A 244 8.27 -18.81 7.78
N THR A 245 9.44 -18.38 8.23
CA THR A 245 9.62 -17.73 9.52
C THR A 245 9.00 -16.34 9.59
N GLU A 246 9.00 -15.58 8.49
CA GLU A 246 8.42 -14.22 8.45
C GLU A 246 6.92 -14.27 8.71
N THR A 247 6.16 -15.08 7.94
CA THR A 247 4.71 -15.23 8.13
C THR A 247 4.37 -15.68 9.55
N GLY A 248 5.13 -16.65 10.09
CA GLY A 248 4.90 -17.19 11.43
C GLY A 248 5.16 -16.20 12.55
N LEU A 249 6.23 -15.41 12.43
CA LEU A 249 6.65 -14.46 13.47
C LEU A 249 5.87 -13.13 13.41
N VAL A 250 5.36 -12.76 12.24
CA VAL A 250 4.58 -11.53 12.06
C VAL A 250 3.10 -11.76 12.37
N TYR A 251 2.50 -12.83 11.82
CA TYR A 251 1.04 -13.02 11.88
C TYR A 251 0.59 -14.13 12.82
N GLY A 252 1.50 -15.01 13.22
CA GLY A 252 1.21 -16.08 14.19
C GLY A 252 0.13 -17.05 13.77
N ASN A 253 -1.10 -16.85 14.22
CA ASN A 253 -2.21 -17.77 14.05
C ASN A 253 -3.34 -17.15 13.22
N ILE A 254 -3.42 -17.54 11.95
CA ILE A 254 -4.35 -16.93 10.98
C ILE A 254 -5.61 -17.79 10.83
N LYS A 255 -6.78 -17.16 10.88
CA LYS A 255 -8.03 -17.79 10.44
C LYS A 255 -8.09 -17.83 8.92
N LEU A 256 -8.35 -19.01 8.36
CA LEU A 256 -8.46 -19.26 6.93
C LEU A 256 -9.88 -19.74 6.62
N THR A 257 -10.48 -19.22 5.54
CA THR A 257 -11.83 -19.61 5.09
C THR A 257 -11.80 -19.89 3.59
N LEU A 258 -12.18 -21.09 3.17
CA LEU A 258 -12.27 -21.44 1.74
C LEU A 258 -13.46 -20.76 1.09
N MET A 259 -13.21 -19.93 0.07
CA MET A 259 -14.25 -19.13 -0.59
C MET A 259 -14.84 -19.81 -1.82
N ASN A 260 -14.07 -20.66 -2.50
CA ASN A 260 -14.54 -21.38 -3.70
C ASN A 260 -13.72 -22.64 -3.99
N ASP A 261 -14.18 -23.42 -4.95
CA ASP A 261 -13.52 -24.66 -5.38
C ASP A 261 -12.19 -24.46 -6.13
N LYS A 262 -11.85 -23.23 -6.49
CA LYS A 262 -10.56 -22.89 -7.12
C LYS A 262 -9.44 -22.67 -6.10
N GLY A 263 -9.71 -22.84 -4.80
CA GLY A 263 -8.73 -22.66 -3.74
C GLY A 263 -8.53 -21.20 -3.31
N VAL A 264 -9.46 -20.32 -3.64
CA VAL A 264 -9.43 -18.94 -3.13
C VAL A 264 -9.81 -18.96 -1.65
N ILE A 265 -9.00 -18.33 -0.80
CA ILE A 265 -9.23 -18.23 0.63
C ILE A 265 -9.26 -16.79 1.11
N LYS A 266 -10.16 -16.53 2.05
CA LYS A 266 -10.20 -15.32 2.85
C LYS A 266 -9.37 -15.53 4.11
N LEU A 267 -8.54 -14.56 4.46
CA LEU A 267 -7.73 -14.57 5.66
C LEU A 267 -8.33 -13.67 6.74
N GLY A 268 -8.07 -14.03 7.99
CA GLY A 268 -8.46 -13.22 9.14
C GLY A 268 -9.93 -13.36 9.56
N GLY A 269 -10.28 -12.57 10.57
CA GLY A 269 -11.62 -12.50 11.14
C GLY A 269 -12.48 -11.40 10.52
N THR A 270 -13.36 -10.82 11.35
CA THR A 270 -14.23 -9.71 10.96
C THR A 270 -13.39 -8.50 10.53
N GLY A 271 -13.78 -7.84 9.43
CA GLY A 271 -13.05 -6.69 8.90
C GLY A 271 -11.66 -7.01 8.35
N GLY A 272 -11.31 -8.29 8.15
CA GLY A 272 -9.98 -8.68 7.67
C GLY A 272 -8.88 -8.65 8.75
N LEU A 273 -9.24 -8.57 10.03
CA LEU A 273 -8.25 -8.62 11.12
C LEU A 273 -7.51 -9.97 11.09
N LEU A 274 -6.20 -9.91 10.81
CA LEU A 274 -5.32 -11.08 10.82
C LEU A 274 -4.90 -11.44 12.24
N ASP A 275 -4.22 -10.51 12.88
CA ASP A 275 -3.70 -10.68 14.23
C ASP A 275 -3.46 -9.29 14.87
N LYS A 276 -3.20 -9.30 16.15
CA LYS A 276 -2.69 -8.16 16.88
C LYS A 276 -1.22 -8.37 17.18
N TYR A 277 -0.38 -7.50 16.66
CA TYR A 277 1.05 -7.54 16.93
C TYR A 277 1.31 -6.99 18.33
N ASP A 278 1.30 -7.89 19.30
CA ASP A 278 1.56 -7.59 20.71
C ASP A 278 2.42 -8.70 21.34
N PHE A 279 2.93 -8.41 22.54
CA PHE A 279 3.75 -9.34 23.32
C PHE A 279 3.09 -9.62 24.68
N ASP A 280 1.78 -9.82 24.65
CA ASP A 280 1.00 -10.10 25.86
C ASP A 280 1.12 -11.56 26.30
N TYR A 281 1.40 -11.75 27.59
CA TYR A 281 1.46 -13.06 28.19
C TYR A 281 0.05 -13.60 28.48
N LYS A 282 -0.16 -14.89 28.16
CA LYS A 282 -1.40 -15.56 28.50
C LYS A 282 -1.24 -16.38 29.79
N SER A 283 -2.23 -16.34 30.67
CA SER A 283 -2.26 -17.15 31.89
C SER A 283 -2.46 -18.65 31.60
N GLY A 284 -1.92 -19.50 32.48
CA GLY A 284 -2.09 -20.93 32.45
C GLY A 284 -0.92 -21.73 31.87
N VAL A 285 -0.71 -22.93 32.45
CA VAL A 285 0.44 -23.82 32.16
C VAL A 285 0.55 -24.18 30.66
N LYS A 286 -0.59 -24.31 29.97
CA LYS A 286 -0.65 -24.61 28.53
C LYS A 286 0.01 -23.54 27.65
N ASN A 287 0.16 -22.30 28.16
CA ASN A 287 0.71 -21.17 27.45
C ASN A 287 2.21 -20.93 27.73
N ILE A 288 2.86 -21.78 28.55
CA ILE A 288 4.29 -21.62 28.89
C ILE A 288 5.17 -21.56 27.62
N PRO A 289 5.07 -22.50 26.66
CA PRO A 289 5.89 -22.44 25.45
C PRO A 289 5.66 -21.14 24.66
N ARG A 290 4.39 -20.78 24.42
CA ARG A 290 4.01 -19.54 23.74
C ARG A 290 4.57 -18.29 24.46
N ASN A 291 4.51 -18.28 25.80
CA ASN A 291 4.99 -17.15 26.58
C ASN A 291 6.53 -17.01 26.53
N ILE A 292 7.26 -18.10 26.34
CA ILE A 292 8.71 -18.08 26.10
C ILE A 292 8.99 -17.43 24.75
N ASP A 293 8.27 -17.85 23.71
CA ASP A 293 8.41 -17.27 22.36
C ASP A 293 8.03 -15.78 22.38
N THR A 294 6.95 -15.43 23.11
CA THR A 294 6.52 -14.06 23.34
C THR A 294 7.61 -13.23 24.03
N TRP A 295 8.28 -13.82 25.03
CA TRP A 295 9.38 -13.12 25.74
C TRP A 295 10.57 -12.89 24.81
N ILE A 296 10.97 -13.87 24.02
CA ILE A 296 12.06 -13.75 23.03
C ILE A 296 11.71 -12.67 22.00
N GLY A 297 10.49 -12.71 21.48
CA GLY A 297 9.98 -11.71 20.53
C GLY A 297 10.03 -10.30 21.12
N LYS A 298 9.55 -10.13 22.36
CA LYS A 298 9.56 -8.85 23.07
C LYS A 298 10.97 -8.29 23.28
N GLN A 299 11.95 -9.17 23.59
CA GLN A 299 13.36 -8.73 23.73
C GLN A 299 13.92 -8.19 22.40
N ARG A 300 13.52 -8.80 21.28
CA ARG A 300 13.94 -8.36 19.93
C ARG A 300 13.19 -7.10 19.47
N ALA A 301 11.90 -7.02 19.73
CA ALA A 301 11.07 -5.88 19.35
C ALA A 301 11.39 -4.62 20.19
N GLY A 302 11.75 -4.77 21.46
CA GLY A 302 12.03 -3.67 22.37
C GLY A 302 10.76 -3.13 23.05
N LYS A 303 10.78 -1.84 23.43
CA LYS A 303 9.62 -1.15 24.01
C LYS A 303 8.80 -0.53 22.88
N GLY A 304 7.48 -0.72 22.92
CA GLY A 304 6.59 -0.18 21.90
C GLY A 304 5.12 -0.34 22.26
N THR A 305 4.26 -0.06 21.31
CA THR A 305 2.79 -0.16 21.43
C THR A 305 2.26 -1.18 20.46
N GLY A 306 1.46 -2.15 20.96
CA GLY A 306 0.80 -3.14 20.12
C GLY A 306 -0.16 -2.50 19.13
N TYR A 307 -0.30 -3.13 17.97
CA TYR A 307 -1.15 -2.64 16.89
C TYR A 307 -1.85 -3.79 16.15
N ASP A 308 -2.96 -3.47 15.50
CA ASP A 308 -3.72 -4.43 14.71
C ASP A 308 -3.15 -4.54 13.30
N ILE A 309 -3.11 -5.77 12.76
CA ILE A 309 -2.77 -6.03 11.36
C ILE A 309 -4.03 -6.51 10.65
N PHE A 310 -4.47 -5.75 9.68
CA PHE A 310 -5.57 -6.11 8.79
C PHE A 310 -5.05 -6.62 7.45
N ASN A 311 -5.84 -7.43 6.77
CA ASN A 311 -5.56 -7.78 5.38
C ASN A 311 -6.67 -7.31 4.44
N TYR A 312 -6.29 -7.12 3.18
CA TYR A 312 -7.16 -6.90 2.05
C TYR A 312 -6.89 -7.93 0.94
N GLY A 313 -7.82 -8.05 0.00
CA GLY A 313 -7.73 -9.07 -1.04
C GLY A 313 -7.96 -10.50 -0.55
N THR A 314 -7.47 -11.47 -1.30
CA THR A 314 -7.61 -12.91 -1.02
C THR A 314 -6.31 -13.66 -1.28
N GLY A 315 -6.08 -14.74 -0.54
CA GLY A 315 -5.01 -15.69 -0.81
C GLY A 315 -5.47 -16.84 -1.71
N THR A 316 -4.52 -17.68 -2.12
CA THR A 316 -4.79 -18.87 -2.94
C THR A 316 -4.01 -20.06 -2.41
N VAL A 317 -4.66 -21.21 -2.32
CA VAL A 317 -4.06 -22.51 -1.97
C VAL A 317 -4.26 -23.53 -3.09
N LYS A 318 -3.32 -24.50 -3.20
CA LYS A 318 -3.34 -25.56 -4.21
C LYS A 318 -4.03 -26.82 -3.69
#